data_6cc210b67d4cd85290aa57ddf34de468
#
_entry.id   6cc210b67d4cd85290aa57ddf34de468
#
_cell.length_a   1.000
_cell.length_b   1.000
_cell.length_c   1.000
_cell.angle_alpha   90.00
_cell.angle_beta   90.00
_cell.angle_gamma   90.00
#
_symmetry.space_group_name_H-M   'P 1'
#
loop_
_entity.id
_entity.type
_entity.pdbx_description
1 polymer ?
#
loop_
_entity_poly.entity_id
_entity_poly.type
_entity_poly.pdbx_seq_one_letter_code
_entity_poly.pdbx_strand_id
1 'polypeptide(L)'
;MCRNRVIQICCPLVCFLVLSILGCNNIVLAAKLLPINQQLFVPNIAPDSHRLSNIQLAVHFRPGGVDQNQIGDTDSYDVRLTQLLYSNECPGCDLRGVNLQRKVLNGAKLPRADLNGARFDEAELSAADLTGAYLFGANLSQANLRGTQLINADLRKANLSRADLQGAYLLLANLRKADLRGARLTGAFLNGADLTGARLSRADLTDADLTNAIVNQSDIDNAILCRTRLPWGDISRDCG
;
A
#
# COMPACT_ATOMS: atom_id res chain seq x y z
N MET A 1 -38.24 -27.67 14.62
CA MET A 1 -38.07 -27.15 16.01
C MET A 1 -36.61 -26.77 16.18
N CYS A 2 -36.22 -25.54 15.87
CA CYS A 2 -34.85 -25.03 16.12
C CYS A 2 -34.81 -24.42 17.53
N ARG A 3 -34.09 -25.05 18.43
CA ARG A 3 -33.84 -24.52 19.76
C ARG A 3 -32.79 -23.39 19.67
N ASN A 4 -33.17 -22.20 20.15
CA ASN A 4 -32.31 -21.05 20.30
C ASN A 4 -31.03 -21.40 21.09
N ARG A 5 -29.89 -21.48 20.41
CA ARG A 5 -28.59 -21.35 21.04
C ARG A 5 -27.96 -20.05 20.52
N VAL A 6 -27.79 -19.08 21.40
CA VAL A 6 -27.00 -17.89 21.16
C VAL A 6 -25.53 -18.32 21.14
N ILE A 7 -24.91 -18.30 19.96
CA ILE A 7 -23.47 -18.52 19.84
C ILE A 7 -22.86 -17.12 19.61
N GLN A 8 -22.14 -16.66 20.60
CA GLN A 8 -21.41 -15.38 20.55
C GLN A 8 -20.10 -15.62 19.79
N ILE A 9 -20.04 -15.17 18.54
CA ILE A 9 -18.85 -15.34 17.69
C ILE A 9 -18.19 -13.99 17.50
N CYS A 10 -16.99 -13.83 18.08
CA CYS A 10 -16.20 -12.58 18.07
C CYS A 10 -15.29 -12.42 16.85
N CYS A 11 -15.48 -13.14 15.74
CA CYS A 11 -14.62 -12.99 14.56
C CYS A 11 -15.43 -12.97 13.25
N PRO A 12 -15.32 -11.92 12.40
CA PRO A 12 -16.13 -11.79 11.19
C PRO A 12 -15.88 -12.89 10.14
N LEU A 13 -14.70 -13.52 10.13
CA LEU A 13 -14.35 -14.62 9.21
C LEU A 13 -15.10 -15.94 9.49
N VAL A 14 -15.51 -16.17 10.72
CA VAL A 14 -16.19 -17.41 11.12
C VAL A 14 -17.70 -17.36 10.84
N CYS A 15 -18.28 -16.16 10.76
CA CYS A 15 -19.70 -15.98 10.42
C CYS A 15 -20.07 -16.52 9.04
N PHE A 16 -19.19 -16.42 8.05
CA PHE A 16 -19.46 -16.89 6.67
C PHE A 16 -19.48 -18.43 6.57
N LEU A 17 -18.64 -19.10 7.31
CA LEU A 17 -18.54 -20.58 7.27
C LEU A 17 -19.67 -21.27 8.03
N VAL A 18 -20.21 -20.68 9.06
CA VAL A 18 -21.27 -21.26 9.89
C VAL A 18 -22.65 -21.13 9.25
N LEU A 19 -22.89 -20.06 8.46
CA LEU A 19 -24.16 -19.85 7.75
C LEU A 19 -24.38 -20.84 6.61
N SER A 20 -23.32 -21.32 5.97
CA SER A 20 -23.40 -22.32 4.89
C SER A 20 -23.70 -23.75 5.39
N ILE A 21 -23.46 -24.05 6.68
CA ILE A 21 -23.64 -25.39 7.26
C ILE A 21 -25.04 -25.60 7.87
N LEU A 22 -25.72 -24.52 8.24
CA LEU A 22 -26.96 -24.59 8.99
C LEU A 22 -28.26 -24.50 8.17
N GLY A 23 -28.18 -24.28 6.85
CA GLY A 23 -29.36 -24.35 5.96
C GLY A 23 -30.55 -23.46 6.36
N CYS A 24 -30.33 -22.39 7.13
CA CYS A 24 -31.39 -21.51 7.61
C CYS A 24 -31.61 -20.32 6.69
N ASN A 25 -32.77 -20.30 6.02
CA ASN A 25 -33.18 -19.25 5.07
C ASN A 25 -33.61 -17.90 5.68
N ASN A 26 -33.15 -17.52 6.87
CA ASN A 26 -33.53 -16.25 7.52
C ASN A 26 -32.32 -15.38 7.86
N ILE A 27 -31.87 -14.62 6.85
CA ILE A 27 -30.78 -13.65 6.96
C ILE A 27 -31.14 -12.41 7.83
N VAL A 28 -32.43 -12.18 8.06
CA VAL A 28 -32.94 -10.97 8.77
C VAL A 28 -32.58 -10.96 10.27
N LEU A 29 -32.29 -12.11 10.87
CA LEU A 29 -32.01 -12.17 12.33
C LEU A 29 -30.59 -11.80 12.73
N ALA A 30 -29.62 -11.91 11.81
CA ALA A 30 -28.22 -11.63 12.09
C ALA A 30 -27.88 -10.11 12.12
N ALA A 31 -28.68 -9.32 11.43
CA ALA A 31 -28.43 -7.86 11.30
C ALA A 31 -28.78 -7.05 12.57
N LYS A 32 -29.53 -7.62 13.52
CA LYS A 32 -29.99 -6.91 14.75
C LYS A 32 -29.01 -6.94 15.92
N LEU A 33 -27.91 -7.68 15.83
CA LEU A 33 -26.96 -7.89 16.92
C LEU A 33 -25.62 -7.13 16.76
N LEU A 34 -25.48 -6.30 15.72
CA LEU A 34 -24.30 -5.48 15.54
C LEU A 34 -24.48 -4.12 16.24
N PRO A 35 -23.40 -3.56 16.82
CA PRO A 35 -23.44 -2.21 17.39
C PRO A 35 -23.82 -1.17 16.34
N ILE A 36 -24.47 -0.07 16.75
CA ILE A 36 -25.16 0.93 15.92
C ILE A 36 -24.29 1.51 14.79
N ASN A 37 -22.98 1.45 14.91
CA ASN A 37 -22.01 1.93 13.91
C ASN A 37 -21.59 0.85 12.87
N GLN A 38 -22.20 -0.33 12.90
CA GLN A 38 -21.92 -1.46 11.97
C GLN A 38 -23.20 -2.10 11.41
N GLN A 39 -24.30 -1.35 11.30
CA GLN A 39 -25.54 -1.91 10.75
C GLN A 39 -25.43 -2.10 9.22
N LEU A 40 -25.52 -3.37 8.80
CA LEU A 40 -25.69 -3.78 7.40
C LEU A 40 -27.10 -3.39 6.92
N PHE A 41 -27.19 -2.56 5.90
CA PHE A 41 -28.45 -2.31 5.20
C PHE A 41 -28.71 -3.49 4.27
N VAL A 42 -29.71 -4.30 4.60
CA VAL A 42 -30.21 -5.37 3.70
C VAL A 42 -31.43 -4.82 2.98
N PRO A 43 -31.43 -4.63 1.65
CA PRO A 43 -32.61 -4.21 0.94
C PRO A 43 -33.70 -5.28 1.04
N ASN A 44 -34.94 -4.83 1.24
CA ASN A 44 -36.12 -5.69 1.34
C ASN A 44 -36.35 -6.37 -0.02
N ILE A 45 -35.89 -7.62 -0.17
CA ILE A 45 -36.13 -8.44 -1.37
C ILE A 45 -37.37 -9.27 -1.10
N ALA A 46 -38.44 -9.01 -1.88
CA ALA A 46 -39.62 -9.84 -1.89
C ALA A 46 -39.28 -11.28 -2.33
N PRO A 47 -39.91 -12.32 -1.75
CA PRO A 47 -39.59 -13.70 -2.03
C PRO A 47 -40.13 -14.15 -3.37
N ASP A 48 -39.40 -13.99 -4.48
CA ASP A 48 -39.66 -14.68 -5.74
C ASP A 48 -38.66 -15.84 -5.90
N SER A 49 -39.25 -17.05 -5.94
CA SER A 49 -38.60 -18.34 -5.64
C SER A 49 -37.91 -19.02 -6.84
N HIS A 50 -37.48 -18.34 -7.89
CA HIS A 50 -36.92 -19.00 -9.08
C HIS A 50 -35.69 -18.40 -9.76
N ARG A 51 -34.75 -17.70 -9.04
CA ARG A 51 -33.43 -17.38 -9.60
C ARG A 51 -32.37 -17.18 -8.51
N LEU A 52 -31.82 -18.27 -7.99
CA LEU A 52 -30.72 -18.23 -7.00
C LEU A 52 -29.34 -18.61 -7.60
N SER A 53 -29.02 -18.22 -8.81
CA SER A 53 -27.73 -18.61 -9.39
C SER A 53 -26.70 -17.51 -9.57
N ASN A 54 -26.97 -16.25 -9.23
CA ASN A 54 -25.94 -15.19 -9.29
C ASN A 54 -26.31 -13.99 -8.39
N ILE A 55 -26.33 -14.17 -7.07
CA ILE A 55 -26.38 -13.02 -6.15
C ILE A 55 -24.96 -12.61 -5.81
N GLN A 56 -24.46 -11.61 -6.52
CA GLN A 56 -23.27 -10.87 -6.12
C GLN A 56 -23.69 -9.89 -5.04
N LEU A 57 -23.42 -10.24 -3.76
CA LEU A 57 -23.66 -9.36 -2.63
C LEU A 57 -22.66 -8.20 -2.68
N ALA A 58 -23.08 -7.07 -3.22
CA ALA A 58 -22.36 -5.81 -3.05
C ALA A 58 -22.62 -5.30 -1.63
N VAL A 59 -21.67 -5.52 -0.72
CA VAL A 59 -21.72 -4.98 0.63
C VAL A 59 -21.26 -3.53 0.57
N HIS A 60 -22.22 -2.59 0.60
CA HIS A 60 -21.91 -1.18 0.71
C HIS A 60 -21.67 -0.82 2.18
N PHE A 61 -20.44 -0.57 2.55
CA PHE A 61 -20.08 0.02 3.84
C PHE A 61 -20.34 1.54 3.76
N ARG A 62 -21.28 2.06 4.54
CA ARG A 62 -21.40 3.50 4.80
C ARG A 62 -20.80 3.82 6.17
N PRO A 63 -19.66 4.51 6.25
CA PRO A 63 -19.31 5.22 7.48
C PRO A 63 -20.24 6.44 7.60
N GLY A 64 -20.74 6.68 8.82
CA GLY A 64 -21.77 7.68 9.09
C GLY A 64 -21.42 9.10 8.64
N GLY A 65 -22.41 9.78 8.07
CA GLY A 65 -22.51 11.23 7.97
C GLY A 65 -21.74 11.88 6.82
N VAL A 66 -22.10 11.64 5.55
CA VAL A 66 -21.70 12.48 4.42
C VAL A 66 -22.95 12.97 3.68
N ASP A 67 -23.02 14.29 3.49
CA ASP A 67 -24.08 15.03 2.83
C ASP A 67 -24.31 14.52 1.40
N GLN A 68 -25.57 14.27 1.03
CA GLN A 68 -26.00 13.62 -0.23
C GLN A 68 -25.82 14.49 -1.49
N ASN A 69 -25.24 15.67 -1.43
CA ASN A 69 -25.12 16.60 -2.57
C ASN A 69 -23.75 16.66 -3.24
N GLN A 70 -22.83 15.76 -2.92
CA GLN A 70 -21.54 15.63 -3.61
C GLN A 70 -21.35 14.22 -4.21
N ILE A 71 -22.28 13.77 -5.04
CA ILE A 71 -22.12 12.54 -5.84
C ILE A 71 -21.40 12.90 -7.14
N GLY A 72 -20.08 13.00 -7.07
CA GLY A 72 -19.20 13.06 -8.22
C GLY A 72 -17.99 12.19 -7.92
N ASP A 73 -17.86 11.03 -8.58
CA ASP A 73 -16.66 10.13 -8.64
C ASP A 73 -16.10 9.54 -7.33
N THR A 74 -16.72 9.74 -6.18
CA THR A 74 -16.24 9.22 -4.88
C THR A 74 -16.43 7.70 -4.75
N ASP A 75 -17.43 7.12 -5.39
CA ASP A 75 -17.75 5.69 -5.25
C ASP A 75 -16.65 4.76 -5.77
N SER A 76 -15.94 5.16 -6.82
CA SER A 76 -14.85 4.37 -7.41
C SER A 76 -13.59 4.36 -6.54
N TYR A 77 -13.27 5.48 -5.87
CA TYR A 77 -12.11 5.64 -5.01
C TYR A 77 -12.25 4.84 -3.71
N ASP A 78 -13.40 4.94 -3.04
CA ASP A 78 -13.68 4.21 -1.80
C ASP A 78 -13.66 2.70 -2.00
N VAL A 79 -14.14 2.21 -3.14
CA VAL A 79 -14.11 0.77 -3.48
C VAL A 79 -12.68 0.27 -3.63
N ARG A 80 -11.80 1.01 -4.33
CA ARG A 80 -10.40 0.61 -4.55
C ARG A 80 -9.58 0.65 -3.25
N LEU A 81 -9.77 1.69 -2.44
CA LEU A 81 -9.15 1.78 -1.13
C LEU A 81 -9.61 0.63 -0.22
N THR A 82 -10.90 0.35 -0.20
CA THR A 82 -11.47 -0.77 0.56
C THR A 82 -10.90 -2.10 0.07
N GLN A 83 -10.80 -2.31 -1.24
CA GLN A 83 -10.16 -3.49 -1.83
C GLN A 83 -8.73 -3.64 -1.33
N LEU A 84 -7.91 -2.59 -1.44
CA LEU A 84 -6.52 -2.61 -0.96
C LEU A 84 -6.44 -2.98 0.52
N LEU A 85 -7.23 -2.32 1.36
CA LEU A 85 -7.18 -2.53 2.81
C LEU A 85 -7.71 -3.92 3.24
N TYR A 86 -8.57 -4.55 2.43
CA TYR A 86 -9.12 -5.86 2.71
C TYR A 86 -8.29 -7.01 2.15
N SER A 87 -7.90 -6.92 0.86
CA SER A 87 -7.19 -7.99 0.17
C SER A 87 -5.66 -7.81 0.15
N ASN A 88 -5.16 -6.65 0.54
CA ASN A 88 -3.77 -6.24 0.38
C ASN A 88 -3.29 -6.24 -1.10
N GLU A 89 -4.23 -6.19 -2.05
CA GLU A 89 -3.96 -6.26 -3.49
C GLU A 89 -4.78 -5.22 -4.25
N CYS A 90 -4.12 -4.41 -5.10
CA CYS A 90 -4.78 -3.46 -5.99
C CYS A 90 -3.87 -3.14 -7.20
N PRO A 91 -3.60 -4.14 -8.09
CA PRO A 91 -2.75 -3.93 -9.26
C PRO A 91 -3.38 -2.90 -10.21
N GLY A 92 -2.59 -1.89 -10.63
CA GLY A 92 -3.03 -0.86 -11.56
C GLY A 92 -4.15 0.06 -11.07
N CYS A 93 -4.47 0.03 -9.78
CA CYS A 93 -5.50 0.90 -9.21
C CYS A 93 -5.13 2.38 -9.28
N ASP A 94 -6.13 3.22 -9.53
CA ASP A 94 -6.02 4.65 -9.34
C ASP A 94 -6.25 4.97 -7.85
N LEU A 95 -5.16 5.26 -7.15
CA LEU A 95 -5.09 5.60 -5.73
C LEU A 95 -4.37 6.94 -5.52
N ARG A 96 -4.51 7.85 -6.49
CA ARG A 96 -3.88 9.17 -6.42
C ARG A 96 -4.31 9.95 -5.19
N GLY A 97 -3.32 10.53 -4.50
CA GLY A 97 -3.56 11.31 -3.29
C GLY A 97 -4.11 10.54 -2.10
N VAL A 98 -4.20 9.21 -2.17
CA VAL A 98 -4.72 8.38 -1.06
C VAL A 98 -3.96 8.64 0.24
N ASN A 99 -4.68 8.65 1.36
CA ASN A 99 -4.07 8.71 2.68
C ASN A 99 -3.93 7.32 3.28
N LEU A 100 -2.72 6.78 3.23
CA LEU A 100 -2.31 5.49 3.79
C LEU A 100 -1.25 5.67 4.90
N GLN A 101 -1.19 6.86 5.50
CA GLN A 101 -0.31 7.18 6.61
C GLN A 101 -0.46 6.15 7.74
N ARG A 102 0.68 5.62 8.23
CA ARG A 102 0.74 4.62 9.32
C ARG A 102 -0.03 3.33 9.06
N LYS A 103 -0.44 3.06 7.83
CA LYS A 103 -1.11 1.80 7.49
C LYS A 103 -0.12 0.65 7.39
N VAL A 104 -0.59 -0.55 7.77
CA VAL A 104 0.17 -1.79 7.63
C VAL A 104 -0.21 -2.42 6.29
N LEU A 105 0.75 -2.39 5.35
CA LEU A 105 0.61 -2.84 3.96
C LEU A 105 1.80 -3.75 3.58
N ASN A 106 2.35 -4.48 4.56
CA ASN A 106 3.46 -5.40 4.31
C ASN A 106 3.05 -6.46 3.29
N GLY A 107 3.88 -6.68 2.27
CA GLY A 107 3.60 -7.60 1.18
C GLY A 107 2.46 -7.17 0.26
N ALA A 108 1.97 -5.92 0.35
CA ALA A 108 0.90 -5.43 -0.52
C ALA A 108 1.29 -5.56 -2.00
N LYS A 109 0.33 -5.97 -2.84
CA LYS A 109 0.52 -6.08 -4.29
C LYS A 109 -0.11 -4.88 -5.00
N LEU A 110 0.72 -3.93 -5.36
CA LEU A 110 0.37 -2.66 -6.00
C LEU A 110 1.14 -2.42 -7.31
N PRO A 111 1.45 -3.46 -8.13
CA PRO A 111 2.20 -3.24 -9.36
C PRO A 111 1.43 -2.31 -10.29
N ARG A 112 2.13 -1.33 -10.87
CA ARG A 112 1.59 -0.32 -11.79
C ARG A 112 0.43 0.52 -11.22
N ALA A 113 0.22 0.54 -9.91
CA ALA A 113 -0.79 1.40 -9.29
C ALA A 113 -0.43 2.89 -9.46
N ASP A 114 -1.44 3.73 -9.67
CA ASP A 114 -1.27 5.18 -9.67
C ASP A 114 -1.41 5.70 -8.24
N LEU A 115 -0.27 6.00 -7.64
CA LEU A 115 -0.09 6.47 -6.27
C LEU A 115 0.49 7.89 -6.25
N ASN A 116 0.30 8.65 -7.34
CA ASN A 116 0.80 10.02 -7.43
C ASN A 116 0.24 10.88 -6.29
N GLY A 117 1.13 11.57 -5.56
CA GLY A 117 0.76 12.39 -4.42
C GLY A 117 0.20 11.64 -3.21
N ALA A 118 0.21 10.31 -3.21
CA ALA A 118 -0.27 9.50 -2.08
C ALA A 118 0.56 9.75 -0.81
N ARG A 119 -0.07 9.56 0.35
CA ARG A 119 0.56 9.70 1.66
C ARG A 119 0.78 8.34 2.30
N PHE A 120 2.05 7.97 2.43
CA PHE A 120 2.53 6.75 3.08
C PHE A 120 3.47 7.06 4.24
N ASP A 121 3.45 8.29 4.76
CA ASP A 121 4.34 8.66 5.85
C ASP A 121 4.14 7.71 7.05
N GLU A 122 5.24 7.17 7.58
CA GLU A 122 5.27 6.16 8.64
C GLU A 122 4.51 4.85 8.31
N ALA A 123 4.20 4.55 7.04
CA ALA A 123 3.52 3.30 6.66
C ALA A 123 4.47 2.10 6.64
N GLU A 124 3.92 0.91 6.90
CA GLU A 124 4.62 -0.37 6.80
C GLU A 124 4.38 -0.99 5.43
N LEU A 125 5.41 -1.00 4.57
CA LEU A 125 5.36 -1.49 3.19
C LEU A 125 6.44 -2.55 2.93
N SER A 126 6.97 -3.21 3.98
CA SER A 126 8.03 -4.18 3.80
C SER A 126 7.61 -5.31 2.86
N ALA A 127 8.51 -5.70 1.95
CA ALA A 127 8.29 -6.71 0.92
C ALA A 127 7.07 -6.46 0.00
N ALA A 128 6.53 -5.25 -0.04
CA ALA A 128 5.44 -4.91 -0.97
C ALA A 128 5.93 -4.92 -2.43
N ASP A 129 5.04 -5.23 -3.36
CA ASP A 129 5.26 -5.12 -4.80
C ASP A 129 4.69 -3.80 -5.32
N LEU A 130 5.57 -2.85 -5.59
CA LEU A 130 5.31 -1.55 -6.21
C LEU A 130 5.99 -1.47 -7.61
N THR A 131 6.20 -2.62 -8.26
CA THR A 131 6.84 -2.68 -9.58
C THR A 131 6.08 -1.83 -10.60
N GLY A 132 6.77 -0.87 -11.20
CA GLY A 132 6.20 0.06 -12.18
C GLY A 132 5.15 1.01 -11.64
N ALA A 133 4.99 1.13 -10.32
CA ALA A 133 4.03 2.05 -9.71
C ALA A 133 4.39 3.51 -9.97
N TYR A 134 3.38 4.38 -10.06
CA TYR A 134 3.52 5.81 -10.22
C TYR A 134 3.42 6.47 -8.84
N LEU A 135 4.54 6.99 -8.34
CA LEU A 135 4.69 7.58 -6.99
C LEU A 135 5.19 9.03 -7.07
N PHE A 136 4.90 9.72 -8.20
CA PHE A 136 5.33 11.11 -8.36
C PHE A 136 4.81 11.99 -7.21
N GLY A 137 5.73 12.62 -6.49
CA GLY A 137 5.41 13.50 -5.38
C GLY A 137 4.75 12.82 -4.18
N ALA A 138 4.76 11.48 -4.10
CA ALA A 138 4.24 10.76 -2.95
C ALA A 138 5.07 11.04 -1.68
N ASN A 139 4.41 11.02 -0.52
CA ASN A 139 5.09 11.14 0.76
C ASN A 139 5.29 9.76 1.39
N LEU A 140 6.52 9.28 1.36
CA LEU A 140 6.99 8.00 1.94
C LEU A 140 7.96 8.26 3.10
N SER A 141 7.93 9.47 3.69
CA SER A 141 8.84 9.81 4.78
C SER A 141 8.67 8.87 5.97
N GLN A 142 9.79 8.37 6.49
CA GLN A 142 9.83 7.43 7.62
C GLN A 142 9.06 6.11 7.37
N ALA A 143 8.67 5.80 6.13
CA ALA A 143 8.03 4.52 5.80
C ALA A 143 9.04 3.37 5.91
N ASN A 144 8.54 2.20 6.29
CA ASN A 144 9.30 0.95 6.23
C ASN A 144 9.11 0.31 4.84
N LEU A 145 10.15 0.41 4.01
CA LEU A 145 10.22 -0.11 2.63
C LEU A 145 11.23 -1.25 2.49
N ARG A 146 11.51 -1.98 3.57
CA ARG A 146 12.52 -3.06 3.56
C ARG A 146 12.15 -4.14 2.57
N GLY A 147 13.08 -4.46 1.65
CA GLY A 147 12.86 -5.49 0.63
C GLY A 147 11.73 -5.21 -0.35
N THR A 148 11.19 -3.98 -0.38
CA THR A 148 10.12 -3.58 -1.30
C THR A 148 10.59 -3.62 -2.75
N GLN A 149 9.76 -4.13 -3.66
CA GLN A 149 10.02 -4.13 -5.09
C GLN A 149 9.53 -2.81 -5.71
N LEU A 150 10.46 -1.96 -6.10
CA LEU A 150 10.26 -0.66 -6.73
C LEU A 150 10.88 -0.63 -8.14
N ILE A 151 10.98 -1.79 -8.78
CA ILE A 151 11.58 -1.93 -10.11
C ILE A 151 10.78 -1.10 -11.13
N ASN A 152 11.45 -0.23 -11.90
CA ASN A 152 10.82 0.67 -12.86
C ASN A 152 9.78 1.65 -12.26
N ALA A 153 9.73 1.85 -10.94
CA ALA A 153 8.79 2.78 -10.32
C ALA A 153 9.16 4.25 -10.62
N ASP A 154 8.15 5.09 -10.75
CA ASP A 154 8.31 6.54 -10.89
C ASP A 154 8.22 7.24 -9.53
N LEU A 155 9.38 7.47 -8.93
CA LEU A 155 9.54 8.13 -7.62
C LEU A 155 10.00 9.59 -7.75
N ARG A 156 9.79 10.20 -8.90
CA ARG A 156 10.20 11.61 -9.12
C ARG A 156 9.56 12.52 -8.09
N LYS A 157 10.39 13.37 -7.45
CA LYS A 157 9.97 14.30 -6.39
C LYS A 157 9.31 13.63 -5.17
N ALA A 158 9.35 12.33 -5.04
CA ALA A 158 8.86 11.65 -3.84
C ALA A 158 9.68 12.05 -2.61
N ASN A 159 9.02 12.13 -1.46
CA ASN A 159 9.67 12.34 -0.17
C ASN A 159 9.92 10.97 0.48
N LEU A 160 11.15 10.52 0.44
CA LEU A 160 11.67 9.28 1.07
C LEU A 160 12.56 9.60 2.27
N SER A 161 12.47 10.82 2.82
CA SER A 161 13.35 11.21 3.92
C SER A 161 13.17 10.30 5.13
N ARG A 162 14.31 9.79 5.65
CA ARG A 162 14.36 8.84 6.77
C ARG A 162 13.60 7.53 6.54
N ALA A 163 13.21 7.19 5.32
CA ALA A 163 12.60 5.90 5.00
C ALA A 163 13.61 4.76 5.17
N ASP A 164 13.14 3.57 5.55
CA ASP A 164 13.96 2.36 5.61
C ASP A 164 13.80 1.55 4.31
N LEU A 165 14.78 1.67 3.42
CA LEU A 165 14.86 1.02 2.12
C LEU A 165 15.90 -0.13 2.11
N GLN A 166 16.22 -0.70 3.28
CA GLN A 166 17.23 -1.77 3.36
C GLN A 166 16.84 -2.95 2.46
N GLY A 167 17.75 -3.36 1.57
CA GLY A 167 17.54 -4.44 0.64
C GLY A 167 16.43 -4.20 -0.39
N ALA A 168 15.93 -2.97 -0.54
CA ALA A 168 14.89 -2.66 -1.53
C ALA A 168 15.41 -2.79 -2.96
N TYR A 169 14.53 -3.17 -3.88
CA TYR A 169 14.82 -3.35 -5.31
C TYR A 169 14.37 -2.12 -6.09
N LEU A 170 15.30 -1.23 -6.41
CA LEU A 170 15.10 0.04 -7.10
C LEU A 170 15.68 0.03 -8.53
N LEU A 171 15.81 -1.16 -9.14
CA LEU A 171 16.37 -1.30 -10.48
C LEU A 171 15.58 -0.44 -11.47
N LEU A 172 16.31 0.40 -12.24
CA LEU A 172 15.73 1.29 -13.26
C LEU A 172 14.65 2.25 -12.71
N ALA A 173 14.56 2.45 -11.39
CA ALA A 173 13.60 3.37 -10.79
C ALA A 173 13.98 4.82 -11.12
N ASN A 174 12.97 5.67 -11.32
CA ASN A 174 13.16 7.09 -11.56
C ASN A 174 13.05 7.87 -10.24
N LEU A 175 14.19 8.22 -9.67
CA LEU A 175 14.32 8.95 -8.39
C LEU A 175 14.70 10.43 -8.59
N ARG A 176 14.47 10.98 -9.79
CA ARG A 176 14.85 12.39 -10.09
C ARG A 176 14.21 13.34 -9.10
N LYS A 177 15.06 14.16 -8.48
CA LYS A 177 14.66 15.17 -7.48
C LYS A 177 13.92 14.57 -6.25
N ALA A 178 14.04 13.28 -5.99
CA ALA A 178 13.52 12.65 -4.77
C ALA A 178 14.30 13.13 -3.54
N ASP A 179 13.65 13.18 -2.40
CA ASP A 179 14.28 13.51 -1.13
C ASP A 179 14.59 12.21 -0.36
N LEU A 180 15.84 11.79 -0.38
CA LEU A 180 16.36 10.59 0.30
C LEU A 180 17.19 10.93 1.54
N ARG A 181 17.07 12.14 2.09
CA ARG A 181 17.89 12.57 3.23
C ARG A 181 17.70 11.69 4.45
N GLY A 182 18.79 11.13 4.94
CA GLY A 182 18.79 10.23 6.08
C GLY A 182 18.07 8.91 5.84
N ALA A 183 17.74 8.56 4.60
CA ALA A 183 17.16 7.26 4.25
C ALA A 183 18.20 6.15 4.46
N ARG A 184 17.75 4.94 4.82
CA ARG A 184 18.57 3.75 4.99
C ARG A 184 18.46 2.89 3.73
N LEU A 185 19.51 2.87 2.92
CA LEU A 185 19.60 2.14 1.65
C LEU A 185 20.61 0.99 1.74
N THR A 186 20.92 0.53 2.96
CA THR A 186 21.90 -0.54 3.17
C THR A 186 21.53 -1.78 2.35
N GLY A 187 22.43 -2.23 1.48
CA GLY A 187 22.22 -3.38 0.59
C GLY A 187 21.12 -3.21 -0.46
N ALA A 188 20.67 -1.98 -0.70
CA ALA A 188 19.66 -1.73 -1.73
C ALA A 188 20.23 -1.88 -3.16
N PHE A 189 19.39 -2.31 -4.09
CA PHE A 189 19.72 -2.51 -5.51
C PHE A 189 19.22 -1.32 -6.34
N LEU A 190 20.10 -0.40 -6.71
CA LEU A 190 19.80 0.81 -7.48
C LEU A 190 20.38 0.75 -8.91
N ASN A 191 20.62 -0.45 -9.42
CA ASN A 191 21.24 -0.62 -10.75
C ASN A 191 20.42 0.10 -11.84
N GLY A 192 21.07 1.01 -12.55
CA GLY A 192 20.44 1.79 -13.62
C GLY A 192 19.38 2.80 -13.15
N ALA A 193 19.22 3.05 -11.86
CA ALA A 193 18.27 4.05 -11.35
C ALA A 193 18.72 5.47 -11.72
N ASP A 194 17.76 6.38 -11.95
CA ASP A 194 18.02 7.79 -12.22
C ASP A 194 17.86 8.62 -10.93
N LEU A 195 18.98 9.00 -10.34
CA LEU A 195 19.06 9.82 -9.11
C LEU A 195 19.36 11.30 -9.41
N THR A 196 19.18 11.76 -10.65
CA THR A 196 19.51 13.14 -11.04
C THR A 196 18.82 14.15 -10.11
N GLY A 197 19.62 14.92 -9.38
CA GLY A 197 19.15 15.93 -8.45
C GLY A 197 18.45 15.38 -7.20
N ALA A 198 18.58 14.10 -6.92
CA ALA A 198 18.10 13.50 -5.66
C ALA A 198 18.94 14.03 -4.48
N ARG A 199 18.33 14.16 -3.32
CA ARG A 199 18.97 14.65 -2.09
C ARG A 199 19.34 13.47 -1.21
N LEU A 200 20.63 13.13 -1.15
CA LEU A 200 21.17 11.96 -0.43
C LEU A 200 21.94 12.31 0.85
N SER A 201 21.85 13.55 1.31
CA SER A 201 22.57 13.95 2.53
C SER A 201 22.23 13.04 3.73
N ARG A 202 23.25 12.44 4.33
CA ARG A 202 23.15 11.48 5.45
C ARG A 202 22.38 10.19 5.09
N ALA A 203 22.15 9.90 3.82
CA ALA A 203 21.64 8.59 3.43
C ALA A 203 22.72 7.52 3.67
N ASP A 204 22.31 6.36 4.13
CA ASP A 204 23.21 5.21 4.33
C ASP A 204 23.12 4.28 3.11
N LEU A 205 24.16 4.32 2.28
CA LEU A 205 24.32 3.50 1.06
C LEU A 205 25.28 2.31 1.29
N THR A 206 25.54 1.95 2.55
CA THR A 206 26.41 0.80 2.86
C THR A 206 25.96 -0.44 2.09
N ASP A 207 26.90 -1.12 1.43
CA ASP A 207 26.65 -2.32 0.61
C ASP A 207 25.65 -2.12 -0.56
N ALA A 208 25.24 -0.89 -0.87
CA ALA A 208 24.32 -0.63 -1.95
C ALA A 208 24.97 -0.78 -3.33
N ASP A 209 24.20 -1.22 -4.32
CA ASP A 209 24.65 -1.36 -5.70
C ASP A 209 24.01 -0.30 -6.62
N LEU A 210 24.80 0.70 -7.01
CA LEU A 210 24.43 1.79 -7.92
C LEU A 210 25.09 1.59 -9.30
N THR A 211 25.46 0.36 -9.69
CA THR A 211 26.07 0.10 -10.99
C THR A 211 25.16 0.63 -12.11
N ASN A 212 25.72 1.40 -13.05
CA ASN A 212 25.00 2.07 -14.13
C ASN A 212 23.91 3.08 -13.69
N ALA A 213 23.81 3.44 -12.42
CA ALA A 213 22.90 4.49 -11.99
C ALA A 213 23.35 5.87 -12.52
N ILE A 214 22.38 6.76 -12.73
CA ILE A 214 22.65 8.16 -13.09
C ILE A 214 22.68 8.97 -11.79
N VAL A 215 23.87 9.29 -11.31
CA VAL A 215 24.10 10.05 -10.09
C VAL A 215 25.38 10.90 -10.25
N ASN A 216 25.42 12.10 -9.68
CA ASN A 216 26.62 12.91 -9.67
C ASN A 216 27.37 12.76 -8.33
N GLN A 217 28.69 12.95 -8.37
CA GLN A 217 29.52 12.89 -7.18
C GLN A 217 29.03 13.83 -6.06
N SER A 218 28.66 15.07 -6.42
CA SER A 218 28.16 16.05 -5.46
C SER A 218 26.86 15.65 -4.76
N ASP A 219 26.04 14.78 -5.37
CA ASP A 219 24.78 14.34 -4.79
C ASP A 219 24.98 13.34 -3.65
N ILE A 220 26.11 12.61 -3.67
CA ILE A 220 26.47 11.57 -2.69
C ILE A 220 27.57 11.96 -1.71
N ASP A 221 28.16 13.15 -1.83
CA ASP A 221 29.32 13.55 -1.01
C ASP A 221 29.07 13.51 0.51
N ASN A 222 27.82 13.73 0.93
CA ASN A 222 27.41 13.69 2.33
C ASN A 222 26.63 12.41 2.69
N ALA A 223 26.65 11.39 1.83
CA ALA A 223 26.10 10.07 2.13
C ALA A 223 27.17 9.16 2.74
N ILE A 224 26.75 8.14 3.48
CA ILE A 224 27.64 7.06 3.99
C ILE A 224 27.86 6.05 2.87
N LEU A 225 29.13 5.81 2.51
CA LEU A 225 29.52 4.97 1.38
C LEU A 225 30.51 3.88 1.84
N CYS A 226 29.99 2.89 2.55
CA CYS A 226 30.81 1.74 2.95
C CYS A 226 30.53 0.55 2.01
N ARG A 227 31.55 0.05 1.33
CA ARG A 227 31.42 -1.05 0.34
C ARG A 227 30.35 -0.80 -0.72
N THR A 228 30.16 0.48 -1.09
CA THR A 228 29.15 0.89 -2.06
C THR A 228 29.69 0.75 -3.47
N ARG A 229 28.93 0.13 -4.38
CA ARG A 229 29.25 0.06 -5.82
C ARG A 229 28.67 1.27 -6.53
N LEU A 230 29.52 2.13 -7.06
CA LEU A 230 29.15 3.31 -7.80
C LEU A 230 29.35 3.11 -9.31
N PRO A 231 28.70 3.91 -10.19
CA PRO A 231 28.86 3.80 -11.63
C PRO A 231 30.31 3.93 -12.14
N TRP A 232 31.16 4.61 -11.35
CA TRP A 232 32.58 4.86 -11.68
C TRP A 232 33.55 4.02 -10.84
N GLY A 233 33.10 3.05 -10.07
CA GLY A 233 33.91 2.14 -9.28
C GLY A 233 33.44 2.02 -7.84
N ASP A 234 33.98 1.01 -7.15
CA ASP A 234 33.62 0.72 -5.76
C ASP A 234 34.26 1.74 -4.80
N ILE A 235 33.50 2.20 -3.84
CA ILE A 235 33.97 3.09 -2.78
C ILE A 235 33.73 2.45 -1.41
N SER A 236 34.77 2.49 -0.57
CA SER A 236 34.71 2.09 0.84
C SER A 236 35.25 3.22 1.72
N ARG A 237 34.46 4.27 1.87
CA ARG A 237 34.67 5.31 2.87
C ARG A 237 33.58 5.21 3.93
N ASP A 238 33.81 5.80 5.10
CA ASP A 238 32.83 5.85 6.19
C ASP A 238 32.45 4.46 6.77
N CYS A 239 33.29 3.46 6.60
CA CYS A 239 33.15 2.17 7.27
C CYS A 239 33.67 2.34 8.71
N GLY A 240 32.73 2.52 9.67
CA GLY A 240 33.06 2.63 11.11
C GLY A 240 33.57 1.34 11.73
#